data_70b3f604d08ef8b2dcc3bb981ebcdc2d
#
_entry.id   70b3f604d08ef8b2dcc3bb981ebcdc2d
#
_cell.length_a   1.000
_cell.length_b   1.000
_cell.length_c   1.000
_cell.angle_alpha   90.00
_cell.angle_beta   90.00
_cell.angle_gamma   90.00
#
_symmetry.space_group_name_H-M   'P 1'
#
loop_
_entity.id
_entity.type
_entity.pdbx_description
1 polymer ?
#
loop_
_entity_poly.entity_id
_entity_poly.type
_entity_poly.pdbx_seq_one_letter_code
_entity_poly.pdbx_strand_id
1 'polypeptide(L)' 'DLSPEQLVQVRSAIEKGLSEKQLLVLINNKIPAEQMEEIINIAVYENKMKEGQ' A
#
# COMPACT_ATOMS: atom_id res chain seq x y z
N ASP A 1 -0.80 16.63 -4.07
CA ASP A 1 -0.58 16.37 -2.64
C ASP A 1 -1.56 15.33 -2.13
N LEU A 2 -1.10 14.52 -1.19
CA LEU A 2 -1.93 13.48 -0.62
C LEU A 2 -2.85 14.05 0.47
N SER A 3 -4.09 13.55 0.52
CA SER A 3 -5.00 13.92 1.59
C SER A 3 -4.57 13.23 2.89
N PRO A 4 -5.08 13.70 4.05
CA PRO A 4 -4.78 13.02 5.31
C PRO A 4 -5.15 11.55 5.29
N GLU A 5 -6.28 11.19 4.70
CA GLU A 5 -6.71 9.80 4.62
C GLU A 5 -5.75 8.96 3.78
N GLN A 6 -5.24 9.54 2.69
CA GLN A 6 -4.26 8.85 1.85
C GLN A 6 -2.95 8.65 2.61
N LEU A 7 -2.53 9.66 3.36
CA LEU A 7 -1.30 9.56 4.15
C LEU A 7 -1.41 8.47 5.21
N VAL A 8 -2.58 8.32 5.82
CA VAL A 8 -2.81 7.24 6.79
C VAL A 8 -2.62 5.89 6.11
N GLN A 9 -3.13 5.72 4.90
CA GLN A 9 -3.00 4.46 4.18
C GLN A 9 -1.53 4.20 3.79
N VAL A 10 -0.83 5.21 3.32
CA VAL A 10 0.58 5.05 2.98
C VAL A 10 1.39 4.63 4.21
N ARG A 11 1.13 5.28 5.34
CA ARG A 11 1.82 4.91 6.57
C ARG A 11 1.52 3.47 6.97
N SER A 12 0.27 3.07 6.86
CA SER A 12 -0.13 1.70 7.14
C SER A 12 0.62 0.71 6.24
N ALA A 13 0.77 1.07 4.96
CA ALA A 13 1.50 0.24 4.01
C ALA A 13 2.95 0.04 4.43
N ILE A 14 3.59 1.12 4.89
CA ILE A 14 4.97 1.04 5.36
C ILE A 14 5.06 0.09 6.56
N GLU A 15 4.13 0.23 7.49
CA GLU A 15 4.11 -0.61 8.68
C GLU A 15 3.87 -2.08 8.35
N LYS A 16 3.15 -2.34 7.28
CA LYS A 16 2.86 -3.71 6.85
C LYS A 16 3.96 -4.31 5.98
N GLY A 17 5.01 -3.55 5.70
CA GLY A 17 6.17 -4.07 5.01
C GLY A 17 6.10 -4.08 3.50
N LEU A 18 5.28 -3.22 2.91
CA LEU A 18 5.24 -3.11 1.46
C LEU A 18 6.59 -2.63 0.93
N SER A 19 6.95 -3.10 -0.26
CA SER A 19 8.19 -2.71 -0.91
C SER A 19 8.10 -1.27 -1.41
N GLU A 20 9.27 -0.69 -1.71
CA GLU A 20 9.34 0.66 -2.24
C GLU A 20 8.51 0.79 -3.52
N LYS A 21 8.59 -0.20 -4.40
CA LYS A 21 7.81 -0.17 -5.64
C LYS A 21 6.30 -0.17 -5.36
N GLN A 22 5.87 -0.96 -4.39
CA GLN A 22 4.46 -1.00 -4.03
C GLN A 22 3.99 0.32 -3.45
N LEU A 23 4.84 0.96 -2.64
CA LEU A 23 4.53 2.28 -2.09
C LEU A 23 4.43 3.34 -3.18
N LEU A 24 5.33 3.29 -4.16
CA LEU A 24 5.31 4.26 -5.27
C LEU A 24 4.03 4.14 -6.09
N VAL A 25 3.53 2.94 -6.29
CA VAL A 25 2.25 2.75 -7.00
C VAL A 25 1.13 3.51 -6.28
N LEU A 26 1.09 3.43 -4.96
CA LEU A 26 0.06 4.13 -4.18
C LEU A 26 0.20 5.64 -4.32
N ILE A 27 1.42 6.14 -4.26
CA ILE A 27 1.67 7.58 -4.22
C ILE A 27 1.47 8.23 -5.59
N ASN A 28 1.91 7.56 -6.66
CA ASN A 28 1.99 8.17 -7.98
C ASN A 28 0.72 8.09 -8.81
N ASN A 29 -0.24 7.27 -8.42
CA ASN A 29 -1.41 7.02 -9.26
C ASN A 29 -2.68 7.74 -8.82
N LYS A 30 -2.59 8.67 -7.88
CA LYS A 30 -3.74 9.45 -7.39
C LYS A 30 -4.92 8.58 -7.03
N ILE A 31 -4.65 7.53 -6.29
CA ILE A 31 -5.65 6.54 -5.90
C ILE A 31 -6.39 7.01 -4.65
N PRO A 32 -7.74 6.92 -4.63
CA PRO A 32 -8.48 7.26 -3.40
C PRO A 32 -8.08 6.37 -2.23
N ALA A 33 -8.24 6.88 -1.02
CA ALA A 33 -7.83 6.14 0.17
C ALA A 33 -8.49 4.76 0.26
N GLU A 34 -9.75 4.64 -0.16
CA GLU A 34 -10.45 3.36 -0.13
C GLU A 34 -9.78 2.33 -1.04
N GLN A 35 -9.36 2.75 -2.21
CA GLN A 35 -8.67 1.85 -3.13
C GLN A 35 -7.26 1.55 -2.64
N MET A 36 -6.62 2.51 -2.00
CA MET A 36 -5.31 2.27 -1.40
C MET A 36 -5.37 1.12 -0.40
N GLU A 37 -6.41 1.11 0.43
CA GLU A 37 -6.58 0.05 1.42
C GLU A 37 -6.68 -1.32 0.74
N GLU A 38 -7.45 -1.41 -0.33
CA GLU A 38 -7.59 -2.67 -1.07
C GLU A 38 -6.25 -3.11 -1.68
N ILE A 39 -5.55 -2.18 -2.28
CA ILE A 39 -4.25 -2.47 -2.89
C ILE A 39 -3.26 -2.94 -1.83
N ILE A 40 -3.25 -2.29 -0.68
CA ILE A 40 -2.37 -2.66 0.42
C ILE A 40 -2.67 -4.08 0.88
N ASN A 41 -3.94 -4.43 1.04
CA ASN A 41 -4.33 -5.77 1.47
C ASN A 41 -3.88 -6.82 0.47
N ILE A 42 -4.04 -6.56 -0.81
CA ILE A 42 -3.59 -7.46 -1.87
C ILE A 42 -2.06 -7.60 -1.83
N ALA A 43 -1.36 -6.49 -1.68
CA ALA A 43 0.10 -6.50 -1.64
C ALA A 43 0.62 -7.30 -0.44
N VAL A 44 -0.01 -7.11 0.71
CA VAL A 44 0.36 -7.86 1.91
C VAL A 44 0.18 -9.35 1.68
N TYR A 45 -0.94 -9.72 1.08
CA TYR A 45 -1.23 -11.12 0.79
C TYR A 45 -0.18 -11.71 -0.17
N GLU A 46 0.13 -10.99 -1.23
CA GLU A 46 1.13 -11.43 -2.18
C GLU A 46 2.51 -11.57 -1.55
N ASN A 47 2.88 -10.62 -0.70
CA ASN A 47 4.16 -10.67 -0.02
C ASN A 47 4.25 -11.87 0.91
N LYS A 48 3.16 -12.20 1.59
CA LYS A 48 3.12 -13.38 2.45
C LYS A 48 3.28 -14.65 1.64
N MET A 49 2.65 -14.72 0.49
CA MET A 49 2.74 -15.91 -0.35
C MET A 49 4.16 -16.14 -0.84
N LYS A 50 4.86 -15.07 -1.18
CA LYS A 50 6.25 -15.17 -1.61
C LYS A 50 7.15 -15.67 -0.48
N GLU A 51 6.91 -15.19 0.73
CA GLU A 51 7.69 -15.60 1.88
C GLU A 51 7.42 -17.04 2.28
N GLY A 52 6.20 -17.50 2.03
CA GLY A 52 5.79 -18.86 2.39
C GLY A 52 6.39 -19.95 1.52
N GLN A 53 7.11 -19.55 0.49
CA GLN A 53 7.77 -20.49 -0.40
C GLN A 53 9.23 -20.63 -0.06
#